data_8a91ca68bb18ed60e959898595b51641
#
_entry.id   8a91ca68bb18ed60e959898595b51641
#
_cell.length_a   1.000
_cell.length_b   1.000
_cell.length_c   1.000
_cell.angle_alpha   90.00
_cell.angle_beta   90.00
_cell.angle_gamma   90.00
#
_symmetry.space_group_name_H-M   'P 1'
#
loop_
_entity.id
_entity.type
_entity.pdbx_description
1 polymer ?
#
loop_
_entity_poly.entity_id
_entity_poly.type
_entity_poly.pdbx_seq_one_letter_code
_entity_poly.pdbx_strand_id
1 'polypeptide(L)'
;TIETIENNCNQFKKLFDRFLDFDDEWEYVGNEGVYTPGHQNKEPEAGKAVAVNNARWLRPLNYIDFLREIGTQFNINTMLRAECFKQRMEREGGLTMFELNYMLMQSYDFMVMARDFDVKIEFGGNDQWSNIIGGVDLTRKMAGKEVYGMTFSLLTNSEGQKMGKTAKGALWLNAEKTSPYEFFQYWRNVADADVNKCLRMLTFLPMDEVNRLSALEGAEINHAKEVLAYEVTKLVHGEEEAKKALDGARAAFGSGGDMANVPTTKMPREKFEGEGVGIVTLIKELGLVPNTSEGFRTIEQGGLTVAGEKITDRKMNVTCDMFDTDGKLLIQKGKKKFHMVELG
;
A
#
# COMPACT_ATOMS: atom_id res chain seq x y z
N THR A 1 -19.55 8.30 8.36
CA THR A 1 -20.48 7.71 9.34
C THR A 1 -19.77 6.70 10.22
N ILE A 2 -20.39 6.28 11.34
CA ILE A 2 -19.85 5.20 12.21
C ILE A 2 -19.71 3.91 11.41
N GLU A 3 -20.72 3.56 10.65
CA GLU A 3 -20.73 2.38 9.77
C GLU A 3 -19.56 2.39 8.76
N THR A 4 -19.25 3.56 8.20
CA THR A 4 -18.11 3.72 7.29
C THR A 4 -16.79 3.41 8.00
N ILE A 5 -16.64 3.85 9.26
CA ILE A 5 -15.44 3.58 10.07
C ILE A 5 -15.34 2.09 10.38
N GLU A 6 -16.43 1.45 10.79
CA GLU A 6 -16.46 0.02 11.09
C GLU A 6 -16.13 -0.83 9.86
N ASN A 7 -16.71 -0.49 8.70
CA ASN A 7 -16.35 -1.12 7.44
C ASN A 7 -14.86 -0.98 7.11
N ASN A 8 -14.30 0.22 7.31
CA ASN A 8 -12.87 0.43 7.06
C ASN A 8 -12.00 -0.38 8.04
N CYS A 9 -12.37 -0.45 9.32
CA CYS A 9 -11.66 -1.30 10.30
C CYS A 9 -11.65 -2.77 9.86
N ASN A 10 -12.79 -3.28 9.41
CA ASN A 10 -12.91 -4.65 8.91
C ASN A 10 -12.04 -4.89 7.65
N GLN A 11 -11.97 -3.91 6.75
CA GLN A 11 -11.10 -4.00 5.57
C GLN A 11 -9.61 -3.98 5.96
N PHE A 12 -9.22 -3.13 6.91
CA PHE A 12 -7.86 -3.12 7.43
C PHE A 12 -7.49 -4.45 8.08
N LYS A 13 -8.38 -5.01 8.92
CA LYS A 13 -8.15 -6.32 9.53
C LYS A 13 -7.88 -7.40 8.48
N LYS A 14 -8.74 -7.52 7.46
CA LYS A 14 -8.53 -8.45 6.33
C LYS A 14 -7.21 -8.29 5.59
N LEU A 15 -6.68 -7.07 5.52
CA LEU A 15 -5.35 -6.83 4.93
C LEU A 15 -4.25 -7.28 5.87
N PHE A 16 -4.38 -7.01 7.17
CA PHE A 16 -3.39 -7.39 8.17
C PHE A 16 -3.36 -8.88 8.46
N ASP A 17 -4.48 -9.61 8.28
CA ASP A 17 -4.54 -11.09 8.39
C ASP A 17 -3.53 -11.81 7.50
N ARG A 18 -2.98 -11.13 6.49
CA ARG A 18 -1.91 -11.67 5.63
C ARG A 18 -0.53 -11.63 6.28
N PHE A 19 -0.36 -10.81 7.29
CA PHE A 19 0.94 -10.53 7.93
C PHE A 19 0.96 -10.91 9.41
N LEU A 20 -0.21 -10.97 10.05
CA LEU A 20 -0.38 -11.17 11.48
C LEU A 20 -1.43 -12.25 11.72
N ASP A 21 -1.16 -13.10 12.69
CA ASP A 21 -2.14 -14.07 13.21
C ASP A 21 -2.93 -13.41 14.34
N PHE A 22 -4.22 -13.17 14.12
CA PHE A 22 -5.06 -12.47 15.07
C PHE A 22 -5.78 -13.42 16.03
N ASP A 23 -5.95 -12.96 17.27
CA ASP A 23 -6.89 -13.55 18.23
C ASP A 23 -8.28 -12.95 17.98
N ASP A 24 -9.08 -13.65 17.17
CA ASP A 24 -10.41 -13.21 16.74
C ASP A 24 -11.47 -13.28 17.85
N GLU A 25 -11.20 -14.03 18.92
CA GLU A 25 -12.10 -14.19 20.06
C GLU A 25 -11.82 -13.16 21.17
N TRP A 26 -10.72 -12.40 21.02
CA TRP A 26 -10.34 -11.41 22.00
C TRP A 26 -11.11 -10.10 21.84
N GLU A 27 -11.68 -9.59 22.92
CA GLU A 27 -12.39 -8.32 22.96
C GLU A 27 -11.84 -7.41 24.07
N TYR A 28 -11.69 -6.14 23.75
CA TYR A 28 -11.41 -5.11 24.74
C TYR A 28 -12.70 -4.73 25.47
N VAL A 29 -12.73 -4.95 26.77
CA VAL A 29 -13.91 -4.67 27.61
C VAL A 29 -14.01 -3.18 27.99
N GLY A 30 -12.90 -2.42 27.90
CA GLY A 30 -12.90 -0.98 28.14
C GLY A 30 -13.04 -0.57 29.61
N ASN A 31 -12.63 0.66 29.89
CA ASN A 31 -12.89 1.34 31.16
C ASN A 31 -13.86 2.49 30.95
N GLU A 32 -14.81 2.67 31.85
CA GLU A 32 -15.63 3.89 31.92
C GLU A 32 -14.84 5.01 32.62
N GLY A 33 -14.48 6.08 31.89
CA GLY A 33 -13.78 7.25 32.41
C GLY A 33 -12.28 7.31 32.10
N VAL A 34 -11.66 8.45 32.42
CA VAL A 34 -10.26 8.76 32.06
C VAL A 34 -9.24 7.88 32.80
N TYR A 35 -9.56 7.42 33.98
CA TYR A 35 -8.71 6.52 34.74
C TYR A 35 -9.52 5.72 35.77
N THR A 36 -9.63 4.41 35.56
CA THR A 36 -10.12 3.46 36.55
C THR A 36 -9.06 2.39 36.83
N PRO A 37 -8.35 2.41 37.96
CA PRO A 37 -7.41 1.36 38.30
C PRO A 37 -8.13 0.03 38.48
N GLY A 38 -7.57 -1.05 37.90
CA GLY A 38 -7.99 -2.41 38.23
C GLY A 38 -8.86 -3.14 37.21
N HIS A 39 -9.12 -2.59 36.05
CA HIS A 39 -9.75 -3.35 34.98
C HIS A 39 -8.71 -4.27 34.35
N GLN A 40 -8.92 -5.56 34.43
CA GLN A 40 -8.07 -6.55 33.76
C GLN A 40 -8.80 -7.04 32.51
N ASN A 41 -8.31 -6.66 31.34
CA ASN A 41 -8.68 -7.35 30.12
C ASN A 41 -8.08 -8.76 30.15
N LYS A 42 -8.80 -9.70 29.53
CA LYS A 42 -8.23 -11.02 29.29
C LYS A 42 -6.96 -10.83 28.44
N GLU A 43 -5.87 -11.49 28.81
CA GLU A 43 -4.68 -11.47 27.94
C GLU A 43 -5.02 -12.15 26.62
N PRO A 44 -4.56 -11.60 25.49
CA PRO A 44 -4.68 -12.28 24.19
C PRO A 44 -3.91 -13.60 24.22
N GLU A 45 -4.26 -14.51 23.33
CA GLU A 45 -3.53 -15.74 23.13
C GLU A 45 -2.06 -15.43 22.79
N ALA A 46 -1.14 -16.14 23.45
CA ALA A 46 0.29 -15.90 23.30
C ALA A 46 0.74 -16.04 21.84
N GLY A 47 1.42 -15.03 21.34
CA GLY A 47 1.92 -14.97 19.96
C GLY A 47 0.93 -14.42 18.95
N LYS A 48 -0.32 -14.16 19.36
CA LYS A 48 -1.32 -13.57 18.47
C LYS A 48 -1.39 -12.05 18.58
N ALA A 49 -1.75 -11.41 17.48
CA ALA A 49 -2.05 -9.99 17.43
C ALA A 49 -3.49 -9.71 17.84
N VAL A 50 -3.76 -8.50 18.31
CA VAL A 50 -5.13 -8.02 18.57
C VAL A 50 -5.36 -6.70 17.86
N ALA A 51 -6.54 -6.52 17.31
CA ALA A 51 -6.97 -5.26 16.72
C ALA A 51 -7.91 -4.54 17.68
N VAL A 52 -7.51 -3.35 18.14
CA VAL A 52 -8.32 -2.54 19.04
C VAL A 52 -8.81 -1.27 18.35
N ASN A 53 -10.07 -0.92 18.61
CA ASN A 53 -10.65 0.35 18.15
C ASN A 53 -10.62 1.36 19.29
N ASN A 54 -9.84 2.43 19.15
CA ASN A 54 -9.72 3.47 20.17
C ASN A 54 -11.04 4.21 20.51
N ALA A 55 -12.06 4.08 19.65
CA ALA A 55 -13.40 4.57 19.99
C ALA A 55 -13.96 3.94 21.29
N ARG A 56 -13.46 2.77 21.69
CA ARG A 56 -13.86 2.09 22.93
C ARG A 56 -13.51 2.89 24.18
N TRP A 57 -12.40 3.60 24.18
CA TRP A 57 -11.99 4.44 25.31
C TRP A 57 -12.13 5.93 25.05
N LEU A 58 -12.10 6.43 23.80
CA LEU A 58 -12.23 7.86 23.51
C LEU A 58 -13.69 8.33 23.54
N ARG A 59 -14.65 7.56 23.04
CA ARG A 59 -16.06 7.98 22.96
C ARG A 59 -16.74 8.18 24.33
N PRO A 60 -16.51 7.32 25.35
CA PRO A 60 -17.14 7.51 26.65
C PRO A 60 -16.51 8.64 27.48
N LEU A 61 -15.38 9.23 27.04
CA LEU A 61 -14.73 10.31 27.79
C LEU A 61 -15.59 11.55 27.85
N ASN A 62 -15.74 12.11 29.06
CA ASN A 62 -16.24 13.46 29.22
C ASN A 62 -15.15 14.46 28.80
N TYR A 63 -15.51 15.42 27.95
CA TYR A 63 -14.54 16.38 27.39
C TYR A 63 -13.89 17.24 28.47
N ILE A 64 -14.67 17.71 29.49
CA ILE A 64 -14.17 18.54 30.58
C ILE A 64 -13.20 17.75 31.45
N ASP A 65 -13.53 16.49 31.76
CA ASP A 65 -12.67 15.62 32.54
C ASP A 65 -11.38 15.28 31.78
N PHE A 66 -11.48 15.01 30.49
CA PHE A 66 -10.32 14.81 29.64
C PHE A 66 -9.39 16.03 29.64
N LEU A 67 -9.91 17.23 29.46
CA LEU A 67 -9.10 18.46 29.51
C LEU A 67 -8.47 18.68 30.87
N ARG A 68 -9.21 18.42 31.97
CA ARG A 68 -8.73 18.60 33.33
C ARG A 68 -7.61 17.62 33.67
N GLU A 69 -7.74 16.37 33.30
CA GLU A 69 -6.82 15.31 33.71
C GLU A 69 -5.68 15.10 32.69
N ILE A 70 -5.99 15.05 31.42
CA ILE A 70 -5.01 14.81 30.35
C ILE A 70 -4.49 16.14 29.80
N GLY A 71 -5.36 17.09 29.47
CA GLY A 71 -4.97 18.37 28.89
C GLY A 71 -3.96 19.15 29.73
N THR A 72 -4.07 19.07 31.05
CA THR A 72 -3.13 19.71 32.00
C THR A 72 -1.72 19.10 31.98
N GLN A 73 -1.55 17.91 31.45
CA GLN A 73 -0.23 17.27 31.29
C GLN A 73 0.57 17.80 30.09
N PHE A 74 -0.09 18.56 29.21
CA PHE A 74 0.49 19.10 27.98
C PHE A 74 0.68 20.62 28.08
N ASN A 75 1.87 21.08 27.78
CA ASN A 75 2.16 22.48 27.66
C ASN A 75 2.06 22.94 26.22
N ILE A 76 1.11 23.80 25.88
CA ILE A 76 0.84 24.29 24.53
C ILE A 76 2.09 24.92 23.90
N ASN A 77 2.89 25.69 24.64
CA ASN A 77 4.11 26.29 24.11
C ASN A 77 5.13 25.23 23.70
N THR A 78 5.18 24.09 24.40
CA THR A 78 6.04 22.96 24.04
C THR A 78 5.48 22.24 22.82
N MET A 79 4.17 22.02 22.77
CA MET A 79 3.52 21.38 21.61
C MET A 79 3.75 22.20 20.33
N LEU A 80 3.56 23.50 20.35
CA LEU A 80 3.74 24.37 19.19
C LEU A 80 5.19 24.45 18.67
N ARG A 81 6.17 24.00 19.46
CA ARG A 81 7.56 23.85 19.01
C ARG A 81 7.81 22.57 18.21
N ALA A 82 6.90 21.61 18.30
CA ALA A 82 7.03 20.38 17.53
C ALA A 82 6.90 20.63 16.02
N GLU A 83 7.72 19.96 15.24
CA GLU A 83 7.83 20.19 13.79
C GLU A 83 6.50 20.02 13.06
N CYS A 84 5.70 19.03 13.46
CA CYS A 84 4.38 18.79 12.90
C CYS A 84 3.42 19.96 13.06
N PHE A 85 3.51 20.72 14.17
CA PHE A 85 2.68 21.90 14.40
C PHE A 85 3.25 23.15 13.73
N LYS A 86 4.57 23.32 13.65
CA LYS A 86 5.19 24.41 12.91
C LYS A 86 4.77 24.39 11.45
N GLN A 87 4.91 23.24 10.79
CA GLN A 87 4.53 23.07 9.38
C GLN A 87 3.03 23.34 9.15
N ARG A 88 2.16 23.01 10.12
CA ARG A 88 0.72 23.28 10.02
C ARG A 88 0.39 24.75 10.22
N MET A 89 1.09 25.46 11.10
CA MET A 89 0.90 26.90 11.30
C MET A 89 1.33 27.73 10.07
N GLU A 90 2.30 27.24 9.29
CA GLU A 90 2.80 27.92 8.09
C GLU A 90 1.91 27.72 6.85
N ARG A 91 0.99 26.73 6.87
CA ARG A 91 0.07 26.51 5.74
C ARG A 91 -1.10 27.49 5.76
N GLU A 92 -1.69 27.71 4.59
CA GLU A 92 -2.97 28.42 4.47
C GLU A 92 -4.06 27.71 5.29
N GLY A 93 -4.75 28.46 6.18
CA GLY A 93 -5.74 27.92 7.12
C GLY A 93 -5.19 27.58 8.51
N GLY A 94 -3.88 27.61 8.71
CA GLY A 94 -3.23 27.46 10.02
C GLY A 94 -3.48 26.12 10.72
N LEU A 95 -3.33 26.11 12.05
CA LEU A 95 -3.53 24.96 12.93
C LEU A 95 -4.91 25.04 13.60
N THR A 96 -5.72 24.01 13.42
CA THR A 96 -7.04 23.91 14.03
C THR A 96 -6.96 23.31 15.45
N MET A 97 -7.97 23.60 16.29
CA MET A 97 -8.10 22.99 17.61
C MET A 97 -8.21 21.46 17.54
N PHE A 98 -8.86 20.93 16.50
CA PHE A 98 -8.96 19.50 16.28
C PHE A 98 -7.59 18.86 16.04
N GLU A 99 -6.75 19.48 15.22
CA GLU A 99 -5.40 19.00 14.94
C GLU A 99 -4.48 19.12 16.16
N LEU A 100 -4.67 20.16 16.99
CA LEU A 100 -3.94 20.28 18.25
C LEU A 100 -4.31 19.14 19.21
N ASN A 101 -5.61 18.83 19.33
CA ASN A 101 -6.09 17.75 20.19
C ASN A 101 -5.68 16.35 19.69
N TYR A 102 -5.29 16.21 18.42
CA TYR A 102 -4.85 14.91 17.89
C TYR A 102 -3.65 14.35 18.68
N MET A 103 -2.71 15.21 19.07
CA MET A 103 -1.58 14.81 19.90
C MET A 103 -2.03 14.29 21.28
N LEU A 104 -3.01 14.94 21.89
CA LEU A 104 -3.54 14.52 23.19
C LEU A 104 -4.24 13.16 23.10
N MET A 105 -5.09 12.99 22.07
CA MET A 105 -5.85 11.75 21.86
C MET A 105 -4.94 10.57 21.58
N GLN A 106 -3.97 10.72 20.67
CA GLN A 106 -3.02 9.64 20.38
C GLN A 106 -2.09 9.32 21.54
N SER A 107 -1.67 10.34 22.29
CA SER A 107 -0.89 10.14 23.51
C SER A 107 -1.70 9.37 24.57
N TYR A 108 -3.00 9.65 24.66
CA TYR A 108 -3.91 8.93 25.53
C TYR A 108 -4.10 7.47 25.08
N ASP A 109 -4.19 7.22 23.76
CA ASP A 109 -4.24 5.86 23.20
C ASP A 109 -3.03 5.04 23.65
N PHE A 110 -1.82 5.57 23.52
CA PHE A 110 -0.62 4.88 23.96
C PHE A 110 -0.62 4.61 25.47
N MET A 111 -1.03 5.59 26.27
CA MET A 111 -1.13 5.41 27.73
C MET A 111 -2.13 4.31 28.09
N VAL A 112 -3.30 4.26 27.43
CA VAL A 112 -4.30 3.19 27.64
C VAL A 112 -3.72 1.83 27.26
N MET A 113 -3.08 1.72 26.10
CA MET A 113 -2.46 0.47 25.65
C MET A 113 -1.34 0.01 26.59
N ALA A 114 -0.52 0.93 27.08
CA ALA A 114 0.52 0.63 28.05
C ALA A 114 -0.04 0.21 29.41
N ARG A 115 -1.13 0.86 29.84
CA ARG A 115 -1.77 0.57 31.13
C ARG A 115 -2.49 -0.76 31.13
N ASP A 116 -3.32 -1.00 30.10
CA ASP A 116 -4.30 -2.08 30.06
C ASP A 116 -3.75 -3.35 29.38
N PHE A 117 -2.78 -3.22 28.46
CA PHE A 117 -2.22 -4.33 27.69
C PHE A 117 -0.72 -4.50 27.85
N ASP A 118 -0.09 -3.73 28.72
CA ASP A 118 1.34 -3.72 28.94
C ASP A 118 2.18 -3.47 27.67
N VAL A 119 1.62 -2.72 26.71
CA VAL A 119 2.34 -2.31 25.49
C VAL A 119 3.56 -1.50 25.88
N LYS A 120 4.72 -1.88 25.37
CA LYS A 120 6.01 -1.26 25.70
C LYS A 120 6.51 -0.32 24.60
N ILE A 121 6.12 -0.53 23.36
CA ILE A 121 6.67 0.21 22.21
C ILE A 121 5.52 0.62 21.28
N GLU A 122 5.49 1.89 20.89
CA GLU A 122 4.66 2.39 19.78
C GLU A 122 5.52 2.66 18.58
N PHE A 123 5.06 2.17 17.39
CA PHE A 123 5.73 2.36 16.11
C PHE A 123 4.93 3.29 15.20
N GLY A 124 5.63 4.12 14.43
CA GLY A 124 4.99 4.97 13.44
C GLY A 124 5.94 5.48 12.36
N GLY A 125 5.42 6.24 11.43
CA GLY A 125 6.24 7.04 10.50
C GLY A 125 6.90 8.23 11.23
N ASN A 126 7.94 8.81 10.65
CA ASN A 126 8.62 9.99 11.24
C ASN A 126 7.67 11.16 11.52
N ASP A 127 6.60 11.27 10.75
CA ASP A 127 5.54 12.27 10.95
C ASP A 127 4.74 12.06 12.24
N GLN A 128 4.80 10.86 12.85
CA GLN A 128 4.13 10.51 14.10
C GLN A 128 5.01 10.73 15.35
N TRP A 129 6.28 11.10 15.19
CA TRP A 129 7.23 11.21 16.29
C TRP A 129 6.71 12.02 17.48
N SER A 130 6.17 13.20 17.20
CA SER A 130 5.69 14.09 18.28
C SER A 130 4.50 13.51 19.04
N ASN A 131 3.59 12.80 18.36
CA ASN A 131 2.44 12.15 18.99
C ASN A 131 2.90 10.97 19.85
N ILE A 132 3.81 10.15 19.34
CA ILE A 132 4.37 8.98 20.05
C ILE A 132 5.12 9.43 21.32
N ILE A 133 5.98 10.46 21.22
CA ILE A 133 6.73 10.97 22.37
C ILE A 133 5.78 11.62 23.39
N GLY A 134 4.71 12.29 22.94
CA GLY A 134 3.64 12.76 23.82
C GLY A 134 3.02 11.62 24.63
N GLY A 135 2.80 10.46 24.00
CA GLY A 135 2.32 9.24 24.65
C GLY A 135 3.31 8.63 25.65
N VAL A 136 4.61 8.60 25.30
CA VAL A 136 5.69 8.16 26.21
C VAL A 136 5.68 9.02 27.49
N ASP A 137 5.61 10.33 27.32
CA ASP A 137 5.63 11.30 28.45
C ASP A 137 4.37 11.20 29.31
N LEU A 138 3.20 11.08 28.67
CA LEU A 138 1.92 10.92 29.35
C LEU A 138 1.87 9.60 30.15
N THR A 139 2.31 8.49 29.54
CA THR A 139 2.35 7.17 30.18
C THR A 139 3.24 7.18 31.44
N ARG A 140 4.42 7.80 31.34
CA ARG A 140 5.30 7.97 32.50
C ARG A 140 4.65 8.79 33.62
N LYS A 141 3.98 9.90 33.28
CA LYS A 141 3.34 10.81 34.27
C LYS A 141 2.10 10.21 34.92
N MET A 142 1.26 9.54 34.13
CA MET A 142 -0.06 9.12 34.59
C MET A 142 -0.12 7.65 35.02
N ALA A 143 0.61 6.76 34.34
CA ALA A 143 0.63 5.34 34.63
C ALA A 143 1.90 4.87 35.37
N GLY A 144 2.91 5.73 35.50
CA GLY A 144 4.20 5.38 36.13
C GLY A 144 4.96 4.27 35.41
N LYS A 145 4.64 4.01 34.12
CA LYS A 145 5.26 2.98 33.30
C LYS A 145 6.29 3.60 32.36
N GLU A 146 7.36 2.85 32.12
CA GLU A 146 8.36 3.17 31.11
C GLU A 146 7.98 2.49 29.79
N VAL A 147 7.87 3.30 28.73
CA VAL A 147 7.55 2.85 27.38
C VAL A 147 8.40 3.59 26.36
N TYR A 148 8.48 3.07 25.17
CA TYR A 148 9.40 3.54 24.12
C TYR A 148 8.66 3.85 22.82
N GLY A 149 9.18 4.82 22.07
CA GLY A 149 8.70 5.15 20.72
C GLY A 149 9.77 4.83 19.68
N MET A 150 9.34 4.33 18.54
CA MET A 150 10.22 4.11 17.40
C MET A 150 9.55 4.57 16.12
N THR A 151 10.33 5.22 15.23
CA THR A 151 9.80 5.68 13.95
C THR A 151 10.62 5.18 12.78
N PHE A 152 9.96 5.04 11.64
CA PHE A 152 10.57 4.64 10.38
C PHE A 152 10.56 5.81 9.40
N SER A 153 11.62 5.89 8.57
CA SER A 153 11.61 6.78 7.43
C SER A 153 10.52 6.40 6.44
N LEU A 154 9.87 7.40 5.85
CA LEU A 154 8.92 7.17 4.77
C LEU A 154 9.61 6.46 3.60
N LEU A 155 8.90 5.50 3.01
CA LEU A 155 9.34 4.85 1.79
C LEU A 155 9.19 5.83 0.62
N THR A 156 10.29 6.43 0.21
CA THR A 156 10.38 7.37 -0.91
C THR A 156 11.26 6.80 -2.00
N ASN A 157 10.99 7.17 -3.25
CA ASN A 157 11.91 6.90 -4.35
C ASN A 157 13.15 7.82 -4.28
N SER A 158 14.09 7.61 -5.19
CA SER A 158 15.33 8.40 -5.31
C SER A 158 15.10 9.88 -5.61
N GLU A 159 13.91 10.26 -6.09
CA GLU A 159 13.47 11.65 -6.32
C GLU A 159 12.81 12.28 -5.08
N GLY A 160 12.73 11.57 -3.95
CA GLY A 160 12.10 12.03 -2.72
C GLY A 160 10.56 11.93 -2.71
N GLN A 161 9.95 11.34 -3.73
CA GLN A 161 8.50 11.17 -3.80
C GLN A 161 8.07 9.92 -3.04
N LYS A 162 6.91 9.96 -2.38
CA LYS A 162 6.34 8.78 -1.69
C LYS A 162 6.09 7.65 -2.68
N MET A 163 6.63 6.47 -2.40
CA MET A 163 6.36 5.25 -3.19
C MET A 163 4.93 4.75 -2.95
N GLY A 164 4.45 3.87 -3.84
CA GLY A 164 3.08 3.36 -3.79
C GLY A 164 2.04 4.27 -4.44
N LYS A 165 2.45 5.40 -5.04
CA LYS A 165 1.61 6.20 -5.94
C LYS A 165 1.97 5.91 -7.39
N THR A 166 0.95 5.65 -8.21
CA THR A 166 1.08 5.42 -9.65
C THR A 166 0.30 6.49 -10.42
N ALA A 167 0.51 6.58 -11.72
CA ALA A 167 -0.29 7.46 -12.58
C ALA A 167 -1.80 7.12 -12.54
N LYS A 168 -2.16 5.90 -12.12
CA LYS A 168 -3.54 5.41 -11.95
C LYS A 168 -4.07 5.60 -10.51
N GLY A 169 -3.27 6.16 -9.59
CA GLY A 169 -3.61 6.31 -8.18
C GLY A 169 -2.69 5.52 -7.24
N ALA A 170 -3.23 4.98 -6.16
CA ALA A 170 -2.44 4.19 -5.21
C ALA A 170 -2.16 2.77 -5.73
N LEU A 171 -1.00 2.22 -5.36
CA LEU A 171 -0.72 0.79 -5.46
C LEU A 171 -1.42 0.08 -4.30
N TRP A 172 -2.51 -0.59 -4.60
CA TRP A 172 -3.31 -1.24 -3.57
C TRP A 172 -2.79 -2.63 -3.24
N LEU A 173 -2.80 -2.98 -1.95
CA LEU A 173 -2.52 -4.35 -1.49
C LEU A 173 -3.69 -5.30 -1.76
N ASN A 174 -4.90 -4.78 -1.96
CA ASN A 174 -6.07 -5.56 -2.34
C ASN A 174 -5.98 -5.96 -3.82
N ALA A 175 -6.04 -7.28 -4.09
CA ALA A 175 -5.93 -7.86 -5.42
C ALA A 175 -7.08 -7.44 -6.39
N GLU A 176 -8.25 -7.07 -5.84
CA GLU A 176 -9.37 -6.57 -6.64
C GLU A 176 -9.12 -5.18 -7.22
N LYS A 177 -8.25 -4.37 -6.55
CA LYS A 177 -7.91 -3.01 -6.96
C LYS A 177 -6.61 -2.92 -7.75
N THR A 178 -5.63 -3.75 -7.40
CA THR A 178 -4.36 -3.91 -8.11
C THR A 178 -4.07 -5.40 -8.19
N SER A 179 -4.10 -5.96 -9.39
CA SER A 179 -3.85 -7.39 -9.58
C SER A 179 -2.44 -7.77 -9.12
N PRO A 180 -2.20 -9.03 -8.67
CA PRO A 180 -0.87 -9.50 -8.29
C PRO A 180 0.18 -9.27 -9.38
N TYR A 181 -0.21 -9.39 -10.65
CA TYR A 181 0.67 -9.12 -11.78
C TYR A 181 1.03 -7.63 -11.91
N GLU A 182 0.06 -6.70 -11.79
CA GLU A 182 0.34 -5.27 -11.81
C GLU A 182 1.16 -4.85 -10.59
N PHE A 183 0.90 -5.45 -9.43
CA PHE A 183 1.67 -5.25 -8.21
C PHE A 183 3.12 -5.70 -8.39
N PHE A 184 3.35 -6.90 -8.94
CA PHE A 184 4.67 -7.41 -9.29
C PHE A 184 5.40 -6.48 -10.27
N GLN A 185 4.72 -6.06 -11.34
CA GLN A 185 5.30 -5.17 -12.34
C GLN A 185 5.70 -3.81 -11.78
N TYR A 186 4.97 -3.29 -10.80
CA TYR A 186 5.37 -2.06 -10.13
C TYR A 186 6.74 -2.19 -9.48
N TRP A 187 6.94 -3.23 -8.67
CA TRP A 187 8.21 -3.47 -7.98
C TRP A 187 9.35 -3.86 -8.91
N ARG A 188 9.06 -4.60 -9.96
CA ARG A 188 10.04 -4.93 -11.00
C ARG A 188 10.52 -3.71 -11.79
N ASN A 189 9.74 -2.64 -11.80
CA ASN A 189 10.02 -1.42 -12.56
C ASN A 189 10.49 -0.24 -11.71
N VAL A 190 10.88 -0.45 -10.46
CA VAL A 190 11.51 0.58 -9.64
C VAL A 190 12.83 1.05 -10.27
N ALA A 191 13.23 2.29 -9.98
CA ALA A 191 14.51 2.81 -10.44
C ALA A 191 15.68 2.00 -9.83
N ASP A 192 16.79 1.89 -10.55
CA ASP A 192 17.97 1.14 -10.10
C ASP A 192 18.46 1.64 -8.73
N ALA A 193 18.48 2.95 -8.53
CA ALA A 193 18.86 3.58 -7.29
C ALA A 193 17.96 3.22 -6.09
N ASP A 194 16.74 2.75 -6.34
CA ASP A 194 15.77 2.41 -5.29
C ASP A 194 15.84 0.94 -4.85
N VAL A 195 16.48 0.07 -5.64
CA VAL A 195 16.49 -1.38 -5.43
C VAL A 195 17.02 -1.75 -4.05
N ASN A 196 18.19 -1.22 -3.66
CA ASN A 196 18.81 -1.51 -2.36
C ASN A 196 17.88 -1.14 -1.20
N LYS A 197 17.31 0.08 -1.24
CA LYS A 197 16.41 0.57 -0.21
C LYS A 197 15.16 -0.31 -0.12
N CYS A 198 14.56 -0.67 -1.25
CA CYS A 198 13.37 -1.51 -1.30
C CYS A 198 13.63 -2.92 -0.79
N LEU A 199 14.75 -3.56 -1.18
CA LEU A 199 15.15 -4.87 -0.67
C LEU A 199 15.28 -4.87 0.86
N ARG A 200 15.94 -3.85 1.42
CA ARG A 200 16.14 -3.73 2.89
C ARG A 200 14.85 -3.49 3.66
N MET A 201 13.93 -2.72 3.10
CA MET A 201 12.74 -2.28 3.83
C MET A 201 11.53 -3.20 3.64
N LEU A 202 11.46 -3.92 2.52
CA LEU A 202 10.23 -4.63 2.10
C LEU A 202 10.39 -6.14 2.01
N THR A 203 11.59 -6.68 2.24
CA THR A 203 11.82 -8.12 2.19
C THR A 203 12.39 -8.65 3.51
N PHE A 204 12.23 -9.94 3.74
CA PHE A 204 12.87 -10.67 4.83
C PHE A 204 14.09 -11.48 4.36
N LEU A 205 14.69 -11.10 3.25
CA LEU A 205 15.91 -11.72 2.76
C LEU A 205 17.05 -11.51 3.76
N PRO A 206 17.94 -12.50 3.93
CA PRO A 206 19.17 -12.32 4.70
C PRO A 206 20.01 -11.14 4.19
N MET A 207 20.67 -10.41 5.07
CA MET A 207 21.39 -9.19 4.73
C MET A 207 22.57 -9.41 3.78
N ASP A 208 23.20 -10.56 3.78
CA ASP A 208 24.22 -10.97 2.81
C ASP A 208 23.63 -11.06 1.40
N GLU A 209 22.45 -11.67 1.26
CA GLU A 209 21.74 -11.74 -0.02
C GLU A 209 21.28 -10.36 -0.49
N VAL A 210 20.72 -9.53 0.41
CA VAL A 210 20.37 -8.13 0.09
C VAL A 210 21.60 -7.36 -0.41
N ASN A 211 22.76 -7.52 0.24
CA ASN A 211 23.99 -6.86 -0.17
C ASN A 211 24.49 -7.38 -1.52
N ARG A 212 24.41 -8.71 -1.77
CA ARG A 212 24.76 -9.32 -3.06
C ARG A 212 23.90 -8.78 -4.20
N LEU A 213 22.58 -8.76 -4.02
CA LEU A 213 21.63 -8.26 -5.02
C LEU A 213 21.80 -6.77 -5.28
N SER A 214 22.09 -5.99 -4.22
CA SER A 214 22.27 -4.54 -4.31
C SER A 214 23.59 -4.13 -4.99
N ALA A 215 24.53 -5.04 -5.12
CA ALA A 215 25.80 -4.82 -5.81
C ALA A 215 25.73 -5.09 -7.33
N LEU A 216 24.60 -5.59 -7.83
CA LEU A 216 24.40 -5.85 -9.25
C LEU A 216 24.20 -4.54 -10.01
N GLU A 217 24.85 -4.42 -11.17
CA GLU A 217 24.83 -3.23 -12.02
C GLU A 217 24.44 -3.57 -13.46
N GLY A 218 24.13 -2.55 -14.25
CA GLY A 218 23.81 -2.71 -15.67
C GLY A 218 22.62 -3.65 -15.91
N ALA A 219 22.78 -4.63 -16.76
CA ALA A 219 21.72 -5.60 -17.08
C ALA A 219 21.39 -6.55 -15.91
N GLU A 220 22.36 -6.81 -15.04
CA GLU A 220 22.20 -7.76 -13.92
C GLU A 220 21.29 -7.20 -12.80
N ILE A 221 21.13 -5.88 -12.69
CA ILE A 221 20.21 -5.28 -11.72
C ILE A 221 18.75 -5.69 -11.95
N ASN A 222 18.39 -6.11 -13.17
CA ASN A 222 17.06 -6.64 -13.48
C ASN A 222 16.77 -7.93 -12.70
N HIS A 223 17.80 -8.73 -12.39
CA HIS A 223 17.63 -9.89 -11.52
C HIS A 223 17.29 -9.46 -10.08
N ALA A 224 17.97 -8.45 -9.54
CA ALA A 224 17.65 -7.92 -8.21
C ALA A 224 16.22 -7.35 -8.15
N LYS A 225 15.76 -6.67 -9.20
CA LYS A 225 14.38 -6.17 -9.32
C LYS A 225 13.35 -7.29 -9.43
N GLU A 226 13.69 -8.37 -10.13
CA GLU A 226 12.83 -9.55 -10.22
C GLU A 226 12.67 -10.23 -8.87
N VAL A 227 13.77 -10.41 -8.12
CA VAL A 227 13.75 -10.96 -6.75
C VAL A 227 12.95 -10.04 -5.81
N LEU A 228 13.18 -8.74 -5.85
CA LEU A 228 12.41 -7.77 -5.07
C LEU A 228 10.89 -7.90 -5.35
N ALA A 229 10.52 -7.89 -6.64
CA ALA A 229 9.12 -8.00 -7.05
C ALA A 229 8.49 -9.32 -6.61
N TYR A 230 9.23 -10.40 -6.72
CA TYR A 230 8.79 -11.72 -6.28
C TYR A 230 8.55 -11.77 -4.77
N GLU A 231 9.54 -11.38 -3.98
CA GLU A 231 9.46 -11.43 -2.50
C GLU A 231 8.34 -10.52 -1.96
N VAL A 232 8.20 -9.30 -2.48
CA VAL A 232 7.14 -8.38 -2.04
C VAL A 232 5.77 -8.88 -2.48
N THR A 233 5.64 -9.44 -3.69
CA THR A 233 4.37 -10.03 -4.17
C THR A 233 4.00 -11.28 -3.38
N LYS A 234 4.98 -12.13 -3.08
CA LYS A 234 4.82 -13.32 -2.22
C LYS A 234 4.31 -12.93 -0.82
N LEU A 235 4.88 -11.89 -0.24
CA LEU A 235 4.48 -11.41 1.08
C LEU A 235 3.01 -10.91 1.09
N VAL A 236 2.59 -10.22 0.04
CA VAL A 236 1.26 -9.57 -0.02
C VAL A 236 0.18 -10.51 -0.59
N HIS A 237 0.48 -11.28 -1.62
CA HIS A 237 -0.50 -12.07 -2.38
C HIS A 237 -0.30 -13.59 -2.27
N GLY A 238 0.76 -14.03 -1.59
CA GLY A 238 1.12 -15.44 -1.46
C GLY A 238 2.04 -15.92 -2.56
N GLU A 239 2.66 -17.08 -2.32
CA GLU A 239 3.71 -17.64 -3.18
C GLU A 239 3.19 -18.03 -4.57
N GLU A 240 1.97 -18.58 -4.63
CA GLU A 240 1.37 -19.02 -5.89
C GLU A 240 1.15 -17.86 -6.85
N GLU A 241 0.57 -16.76 -6.37
CA GLU A 241 0.33 -15.55 -7.17
C GLU A 241 1.64 -14.85 -7.56
N ALA A 242 2.64 -14.85 -6.67
CA ALA A 242 3.96 -14.31 -6.99
C ALA A 242 4.64 -15.12 -8.11
N LYS A 243 4.53 -16.45 -8.08
CA LYS A 243 5.06 -17.33 -9.12
C LYS A 243 4.36 -17.11 -10.46
N LYS A 244 3.02 -17.05 -10.47
CA LYS A 244 2.23 -16.73 -11.66
C LYS A 244 2.64 -15.38 -12.27
N ALA A 245 2.82 -14.36 -11.42
CA ALA A 245 3.22 -13.03 -11.86
C ALA A 245 4.65 -13.02 -12.44
N LEU A 246 5.58 -13.76 -11.83
CA LEU A 246 6.94 -13.93 -12.31
C LEU A 246 6.98 -14.64 -13.67
N ASP A 247 6.28 -15.76 -13.78
CA ASP A 247 6.21 -16.55 -15.02
C ASP A 247 5.58 -15.73 -16.14
N GLY A 248 4.48 -15.02 -15.88
CA GLY A 248 3.87 -14.09 -16.83
C GLY A 248 4.80 -12.94 -17.23
N ALA A 249 5.58 -12.41 -16.30
CA ALA A 249 6.56 -11.37 -16.61
C ALA A 249 7.70 -11.90 -17.48
N ARG A 250 8.22 -13.09 -17.19
CA ARG A 250 9.26 -13.74 -17.99
C ARG A 250 8.77 -14.11 -19.38
N ALA A 251 7.54 -14.60 -19.49
CA ALA A 251 6.88 -14.90 -20.74
C ALA A 251 6.78 -13.68 -21.65
N ALA A 252 6.39 -12.55 -21.09
CA ALA A 252 6.26 -11.30 -21.84
C ALA A 252 7.59 -10.71 -22.32
N PHE A 253 8.73 -11.11 -21.74
CA PHE A 253 10.07 -10.59 -22.07
C PHE A 253 10.99 -11.62 -22.75
N GLY A 254 10.62 -12.90 -22.77
CA GLY A 254 11.38 -13.99 -23.38
C GLY A 254 10.65 -14.59 -24.58
N SER A 255 11.35 -14.82 -25.70
CA SER A 255 10.82 -15.56 -26.83
C SER A 255 10.61 -17.04 -26.46
N GLY A 256 9.48 -17.38 -25.84
CA GLY A 256 9.12 -18.77 -25.54
C GLY A 256 8.53 -19.06 -24.16
N GLY A 257 8.14 -18.04 -23.37
CA GLY A 257 7.51 -18.24 -22.07
C GLY A 257 5.99 -18.41 -22.12
N ASP A 258 5.43 -19.01 -21.05
CA ASP A 258 4.00 -19.25 -20.91
C ASP A 258 3.23 -17.91 -20.69
N MET A 259 2.41 -17.56 -21.65
CA MET A 259 1.58 -16.33 -21.68
C MET A 259 0.33 -16.43 -20.78
N ALA A 260 0.14 -17.53 -20.09
CA ALA A 260 -1.10 -17.81 -19.32
C ALA A 260 -1.38 -16.83 -18.17
N ASN A 261 -0.36 -16.10 -17.70
CA ASN A 261 -0.44 -15.20 -16.55
C ASN A 261 -0.43 -13.70 -16.90
N VAL A 262 -0.50 -13.32 -18.16
CA VAL A 262 -0.70 -11.94 -18.59
C VAL A 262 -2.17 -11.54 -18.31
N PRO A 263 -2.46 -10.31 -17.80
CA PRO A 263 -3.83 -9.86 -17.63
C PRO A 263 -4.65 -10.10 -18.89
N THR A 264 -5.72 -10.88 -18.76
CA THR A 264 -6.53 -11.33 -19.90
C THR A 264 -7.96 -10.82 -19.76
N THR A 265 -8.51 -10.28 -20.83
CA THR A 265 -9.92 -9.89 -20.92
C THR A 265 -10.60 -10.71 -21.99
N LYS A 266 -11.66 -11.44 -21.61
CA LYS A 266 -12.53 -12.11 -22.57
C LYS A 266 -13.47 -11.12 -23.23
N MET A 267 -13.52 -11.14 -24.55
CA MET A 267 -14.41 -10.29 -25.33
C MET A 267 -15.18 -11.11 -26.37
N PRO A 268 -16.46 -10.76 -26.63
CA PRO A 268 -17.26 -11.50 -27.59
C PRO A 268 -16.66 -11.38 -29.00
N ARG A 269 -16.64 -12.50 -29.73
CA ARG A 269 -16.07 -12.60 -31.07
C ARG A 269 -16.71 -11.63 -32.05
N GLU A 270 -18.03 -11.41 -31.92
CA GLU A 270 -18.81 -10.51 -32.78
C GLU A 270 -18.26 -9.08 -32.80
N LYS A 271 -17.57 -8.68 -31.72
CA LYS A 271 -16.96 -7.35 -31.62
C LYS A 271 -15.81 -7.13 -32.62
N PHE A 272 -15.18 -8.22 -33.05
CA PHE A 272 -14.02 -8.21 -33.95
C PHE A 272 -14.37 -8.70 -35.38
N GLU A 273 -15.63 -8.99 -35.64
CA GLU A 273 -16.12 -9.36 -36.98
C GLU A 273 -16.37 -8.10 -37.83
N GLY A 274 -16.41 -8.29 -39.15
CA GLY A 274 -16.63 -7.20 -40.12
C GLY A 274 -15.51 -6.15 -40.06
N GLU A 275 -15.86 -4.91 -39.75
CA GLU A 275 -14.88 -3.82 -39.65
C GLU A 275 -14.03 -3.89 -38.36
N GLY A 276 -14.40 -4.75 -37.39
CA GLY A 276 -13.70 -4.90 -36.13
C GLY A 276 -13.85 -3.69 -35.18
N VAL A 277 -12.94 -3.57 -34.20
CA VAL A 277 -12.94 -2.51 -33.21
C VAL A 277 -11.70 -1.62 -33.36
N GLY A 278 -11.90 -0.30 -33.36
CA GLY A 278 -10.79 0.65 -33.44
C GLY A 278 -9.78 0.47 -32.31
N ILE A 279 -8.50 0.39 -32.65
CA ILE A 279 -7.40 0.09 -31.70
C ILE A 279 -7.39 1.05 -30.51
N VAL A 280 -7.65 2.35 -30.69
CA VAL A 280 -7.68 3.34 -29.61
C VAL A 280 -8.83 3.08 -28.64
N THR A 281 -9.99 2.64 -29.16
CA THR A 281 -11.15 2.26 -28.35
C THR A 281 -10.83 1.01 -27.53
N LEU A 282 -10.24 0.02 -28.16
CA LEU A 282 -9.87 -1.24 -27.52
C LEU A 282 -8.88 -1.02 -26.37
N ILE A 283 -7.77 -0.30 -26.59
CA ILE A 283 -6.77 -0.08 -25.52
C ILE A 283 -7.28 0.81 -24.38
N LYS A 284 -8.26 1.67 -24.63
CA LYS A 284 -8.97 2.41 -23.57
C LYS A 284 -9.85 1.47 -22.75
N GLU A 285 -10.62 0.60 -23.39
CA GLU A 285 -11.51 -0.36 -22.73
C GLU A 285 -10.72 -1.35 -21.88
N LEU A 286 -9.55 -1.78 -22.34
CA LEU A 286 -8.61 -2.62 -21.59
C LEU A 286 -7.87 -1.87 -20.48
N GLY A 287 -8.13 -0.57 -20.30
CA GLY A 287 -7.45 0.24 -19.28
C GLY A 287 -5.96 0.47 -19.51
N LEU A 288 -5.45 0.18 -20.69
CA LEU A 288 -4.07 0.47 -21.06
C LEU A 288 -3.81 1.97 -21.23
N VAL A 289 -4.84 2.74 -21.58
CA VAL A 289 -4.80 4.20 -21.61
C VAL A 289 -6.02 4.78 -20.89
N PRO A 290 -5.91 5.95 -20.24
CA PRO A 290 -7.02 6.55 -19.48
C PRO A 290 -8.09 7.17 -20.38
N ASN A 291 -7.71 7.60 -21.59
CA ASN A 291 -8.60 8.25 -22.55
C ASN A 291 -8.08 8.09 -23.98
N THR A 292 -8.92 8.44 -24.96
CA THR A 292 -8.61 8.32 -26.39
C THR A 292 -7.45 9.23 -26.83
N SER A 293 -7.31 10.41 -26.23
CA SER A 293 -6.22 11.35 -26.56
C SER A 293 -4.86 10.76 -26.20
N GLU A 294 -4.75 10.09 -25.05
CA GLU A 294 -3.54 9.38 -24.65
C GLU A 294 -3.29 8.15 -25.54
N GLY A 295 -4.35 7.49 -26.01
CA GLY A 295 -4.26 6.39 -26.97
C GLY A 295 -3.64 6.85 -28.29
N PHE A 296 -4.12 7.95 -28.85
CA PHE A 296 -3.54 8.53 -30.07
C PHE A 296 -2.08 8.92 -29.89
N ARG A 297 -1.75 9.60 -28.80
CA ARG A 297 -0.36 9.97 -28.48
C ARG A 297 0.54 8.76 -28.35
N THR A 298 0.07 7.69 -27.69
CA THR A 298 0.82 6.45 -27.53
C THR A 298 1.18 5.83 -28.87
N ILE A 299 0.25 5.80 -29.82
CA ILE A 299 0.48 5.27 -31.18
C ILE A 299 1.45 6.16 -31.95
N GLU A 300 1.26 7.49 -31.93
CA GLU A 300 2.14 8.44 -32.62
C GLU A 300 3.59 8.38 -32.12
N GLN A 301 3.80 8.12 -30.84
CA GLN A 301 5.10 7.91 -30.24
C GLN A 301 5.67 6.48 -30.49
N GLY A 302 4.93 5.63 -31.20
CA GLY A 302 5.31 4.26 -31.48
C GLY A 302 5.36 3.38 -30.24
N GLY A 303 4.52 3.72 -29.25
CA GLY A 303 4.45 3.04 -27.95
C GLY A 303 3.42 1.91 -27.89
N LEU A 304 2.82 1.49 -29.01
CA LEU A 304 1.85 0.41 -29.06
C LEU A 304 2.29 -0.70 -30.00
N THR A 305 2.19 -1.94 -29.55
CA THR A 305 2.46 -3.15 -30.32
C THR A 305 1.26 -4.11 -30.17
N VAL A 306 0.81 -4.70 -31.27
CA VAL A 306 -0.29 -5.68 -31.30
C VAL A 306 0.24 -6.92 -32.05
N ALA A 307 0.07 -8.10 -31.49
CA ALA A 307 0.57 -9.37 -32.02
C ALA A 307 2.07 -9.32 -32.42
N GLY A 308 2.88 -8.55 -31.68
CA GLY A 308 4.31 -8.37 -31.98
C GLY A 308 4.62 -7.28 -33.02
N GLU A 309 3.63 -6.71 -33.69
CA GLU A 309 3.81 -5.67 -34.69
C GLU A 309 3.56 -4.28 -34.12
N LYS A 310 4.45 -3.34 -34.42
CA LYS A 310 4.34 -1.95 -33.97
C LYS A 310 3.25 -1.22 -34.73
N ILE A 311 2.29 -0.66 -34.00
CA ILE A 311 1.16 0.07 -34.59
C ILE A 311 1.55 1.51 -34.82
N THR A 312 1.37 1.96 -36.07
CA THR A 312 1.60 3.35 -36.49
C THR A 312 0.33 4.03 -36.99
N ASP A 313 -0.67 3.24 -37.41
CA ASP A 313 -1.95 3.78 -37.83
C ASP A 313 -2.93 3.87 -36.65
N ARG A 314 -3.26 5.11 -36.28
CA ARG A 314 -4.23 5.41 -35.20
C ARG A 314 -5.68 5.07 -35.55
N LYS A 315 -5.99 4.83 -36.82
CA LYS A 315 -7.32 4.44 -37.29
C LYS A 315 -7.45 2.95 -37.54
N MET A 316 -6.39 2.20 -37.26
CA MET A 316 -6.38 0.76 -37.40
C MET A 316 -7.51 0.13 -36.59
N ASN A 317 -8.22 -0.82 -37.20
CA ASN A 317 -9.16 -1.68 -36.52
C ASN A 317 -8.52 -3.03 -36.21
N VAL A 318 -8.87 -3.58 -35.07
CA VAL A 318 -8.52 -4.94 -34.68
C VAL A 318 -9.66 -5.85 -35.11
N THR A 319 -9.32 -6.86 -35.90
CA THR A 319 -10.23 -7.81 -36.51
C THR A 319 -9.90 -9.25 -36.07
N CYS A 320 -10.79 -10.21 -36.32
CA CYS A 320 -10.61 -11.61 -35.90
C CYS A 320 -9.36 -12.29 -36.47
N ASP A 321 -8.90 -11.86 -37.62
CA ASP A 321 -7.70 -12.42 -38.30
C ASP A 321 -6.38 -12.05 -37.58
N MET A 322 -6.40 -11.11 -36.67
CA MET A 322 -5.23 -10.72 -35.87
C MET A 322 -5.02 -11.59 -34.61
N PHE A 323 -6.02 -12.40 -34.30
CA PHE A 323 -5.93 -13.33 -33.18
C PHE A 323 -5.19 -14.60 -33.60
N ASP A 324 -4.46 -15.19 -32.66
CA ASP A 324 -3.79 -16.47 -32.91
C ASP A 324 -4.78 -17.66 -33.02
N THR A 325 -4.24 -18.86 -33.24
CA THR A 325 -5.03 -20.11 -33.38
C THR A 325 -5.84 -20.45 -32.13
N ASP A 326 -5.45 -19.92 -30.97
CA ASP A 326 -6.13 -20.13 -29.69
C ASP A 326 -7.14 -19.00 -29.37
N GLY A 327 -7.38 -18.09 -30.33
CA GLY A 327 -8.27 -16.96 -30.18
C GLY A 327 -7.72 -15.88 -29.22
N LYS A 328 -6.41 -15.73 -29.15
CA LYS A 328 -5.73 -14.77 -28.27
C LYS A 328 -5.00 -13.69 -29.05
N LEU A 329 -5.02 -12.49 -28.51
CA LEU A 329 -4.32 -11.34 -29.09
C LEU A 329 -3.54 -10.60 -27.99
N LEU A 330 -2.22 -10.56 -28.13
CA LEU A 330 -1.37 -9.81 -27.21
C LEU A 330 -1.25 -8.35 -27.64
N ILE A 331 -1.56 -7.44 -26.69
CA ILE A 331 -1.40 -6.00 -26.86
C ILE A 331 -0.36 -5.52 -25.87
N GLN A 332 0.64 -4.75 -26.34
CA GLN A 332 1.71 -4.20 -25.52
C GLN A 332 1.75 -2.68 -25.65
N LYS A 333 1.71 -1.97 -24.49
CA LYS A 333 1.95 -0.52 -24.40
C LYS A 333 3.32 -0.24 -23.81
N GLY A 334 4.19 0.38 -24.60
CA GLY A 334 5.58 0.62 -24.22
C GLY A 334 6.33 -0.69 -23.99
N LYS A 335 7.39 -0.64 -23.17
CA LYS A 335 8.20 -1.83 -22.85
C LYS A 335 7.64 -2.68 -21.70
N LYS A 336 6.60 -2.21 -21.00
CA LYS A 336 6.30 -2.68 -19.64
C LYS A 336 4.85 -3.10 -19.39
N LYS A 337 3.91 -2.80 -20.27
CA LYS A 337 2.48 -3.12 -20.06
C LYS A 337 2.02 -4.06 -21.14
N PHE A 338 1.52 -5.21 -20.72
CA PHE A 338 0.98 -6.25 -21.57
C PHE A 338 -0.47 -6.54 -21.20
N HIS A 339 -1.30 -6.85 -22.16
CA HIS A 339 -2.67 -7.29 -21.96
C HIS A 339 -3.04 -8.30 -23.04
N MET A 340 -3.68 -9.38 -22.64
CA MET A 340 -4.19 -10.39 -23.54
C MET A 340 -5.69 -10.18 -23.77
N VAL A 341 -6.12 -10.22 -25.01
CA VAL A 341 -7.55 -10.31 -25.37
C VAL A 341 -7.80 -11.74 -25.82
N GLU A 342 -8.81 -12.37 -25.23
CA GLU A 342 -9.26 -13.72 -25.59
C GLU A 342 -10.68 -13.65 -26.15
N LEU A 343 -10.91 -14.28 -27.31
CA LEU A 343 -12.26 -14.39 -27.88
C LEU A 343 -13.11 -15.34 -27.04
N GLY A 344 -14.29 -14.85 -26.60
CA GLY A 344 -15.27 -15.61 -25.83
C GLY A 344 -16.43 -16.11 -26.68
#